data_90abaf3f08c1b893f1658d8d1611a420
#
_entry.id   90abaf3f08c1b893f1658d8d1611a420
#
_cell.length_a   1.000
_cell.length_b   1.000
_cell.length_c   1.000
_cell.angle_alpha   90.00
_cell.angle_beta   90.00
_cell.angle_gamma   90.00
#
_symmetry.space_group_name_H-M   'P 1'
#
loop_
_entity.id
_entity.type
_entity.pdbx_description
1 polymer ?
#
loop_
_entity_poly.entity_id
_entity_poly.type
_entity_poly.pdbx_seq_one_letter_code
_entity_poly.pdbx_strand_id
1 'polypeptide(L)'
;MRRQPRRHRTLVQWLLLTLAAGACGSALAKDFGGAVALTSSLIDRGISIAPNKVTVQAAGYWLPAPGWSLSTSVALQSPAWSDPVAVTAQVGRAWMLDDRWQMQASLLYYGYPTDRATRTFDRQEASLAWSYRDLLTFSLSTFNFPRADRSPWNVAFDVTANVPLRNDVSLSLGAGSSRFPAMAYGAARSGRYQYGQVGLKWNRGGWTLKAERILTSGNTPRMQGGPGDMPWLGTVARTF
;
A
#
# COMPACT_ATOMS: atom_id res chain seq x y z
N MET A 1 -15.87 22.57 -31.82
CA MET A 1 -14.74 22.53 -30.85
C MET A 1 -15.14 23.28 -29.57
N ARG A 2 -15.57 22.55 -28.52
CA ARG A 2 -15.92 23.12 -27.21
C ARG A 2 -14.76 22.91 -26.26
N ARG A 3 -14.15 23.98 -25.75
CA ARG A 3 -13.10 23.96 -24.72
C ARG A 3 -13.73 23.61 -23.37
N GLN A 4 -13.34 22.49 -22.78
CA GLN A 4 -13.69 22.16 -21.39
C GLN A 4 -12.87 23.00 -20.40
N PRO A 5 -13.46 23.40 -19.26
CA PRO A 5 -12.83 24.32 -18.32
C PRO A 5 -11.78 23.65 -17.42
N ARG A 6 -10.66 24.34 -17.26
CA ARG A 6 -9.45 24.04 -16.46
C ARG A 6 -9.63 24.03 -14.93
N ARG A 7 -10.78 23.59 -14.39
CA ARG A 7 -11.09 23.73 -12.95
C ARG A 7 -10.48 22.65 -12.02
N HIS A 8 -9.96 21.54 -12.54
CA HIS A 8 -9.46 20.46 -11.68
C HIS A 8 -7.99 20.58 -11.23
N ARG A 9 -7.20 21.43 -11.86
CA ARG A 9 -5.77 21.59 -11.52
C ARG A 9 -5.52 22.28 -10.17
N THR A 10 -6.41 23.12 -9.73
CA THR A 10 -6.24 23.89 -8.49
C THR A 10 -6.51 23.07 -7.23
N LEU A 11 -7.44 22.12 -7.25
CA LEU A 11 -7.79 21.32 -6.06
C LEU A 11 -6.67 20.39 -5.61
N VAL A 12 -5.98 19.72 -6.55
CA VAL A 12 -4.85 18.82 -6.23
C VAL A 12 -3.64 19.59 -5.72
N GLN A 13 -3.37 20.77 -6.26
CA GLN A 13 -2.30 21.65 -5.76
C GLN A 13 -2.57 22.12 -4.33
N TRP A 14 -3.81 22.42 -3.99
CA TRP A 14 -4.21 22.82 -2.64
C TRP A 14 -4.14 21.64 -1.65
N LEU A 15 -4.48 20.41 -2.07
CA LEU A 15 -4.39 19.22 -1.22
C LEU A 15 -2.93 18.88 -0.86
N LEU A 16 -2.01 19.00 -1.79
CA LEU A 16 -0.58 18.79 -1.56
C LEU A 16 0.04 19.91 -0.69
N LEU A 17 -0.42 21.16 -0.84
CA LEU A 17 0.03 22.30 -0.05
C LEU A 17 -0.52 22.27 1.39
N THR A 18 -1.75 21.80 1.62
CA THR A 18 -2.31 21.67 2.97
C THR A 18 -1.69 20.53 3.77
N LEU A 19 -1.29 19.43 3.13
CA LEU A 19 -0.50 18.36 3.77
C LEU A 19 0.91 18.83 4.17
N ALA A 20 1.52 19.74 3.40
CA ALA A 20 2.83 20.31 3.72
C ALA A 20 2.76 21.42 4.80
N ALA A 21 1.63 22.16 4.90
CA ALA A 21 1.44 23.23 5.87
C ALA A 21 1.07 22.73 7.28
N GLY A 22 0.59 21.48 7.43
CA GLY A 22 0.27 20.88 8.73
C GLY A 22 1.48 20.62 9.64
N ALA A 23 2.71 20.81 9.13
CA ALA A 23 3.94 20.60 9.90
C ALA A 23 4.26 21.70 10.95
N CYS A 24 3.48 22.77 11.05
CA CYS A 24 3.76 23.91 11.93
C CYS A 24 2.93 23.97 13.24
N GLY A 25 2.13 22.95 13.57
CA GLY A 25 1.29 22.93 14.77
C GLY A 25 1.73 21.89 15.80
N SER A 26 2.73 22.18 16.61
CA SER A 26 3.33 21.25 17.59
C SER A 26 2.45 20.86 18.79
N ALA A 27 1.22 21.32 18.91
CA ALA A 27 0.33 21.00 20.03
C ALA A 27 -0.76 19.96 19.71
N LEU A 28 -1.08 19.71 18.44
CA LEU A 28 -2.05 18.69 18.00
C LEU A 28 -1.36 17.43 17.41
N ALA A 29 -0.05 17.39 17.41
CA ALA A 29 0.77 16.38 16.70
C ALA A 29 0.77 14.98 17.33
N LYS A 30 0.11 14.76 18.47
CA LYS A 30 0.05 13.43 19.10
C LYS A 30 -0.95 12.49 18.44
N ASP A 31 -2.02 13.04 17.86
CA ASP A 31 -3.14 12.25 17.37
C ASP A 31 -3.21 12.16 15.84
N PHE A 32 -2.44 12.96 15.13
CA PHE A 32 -2.40 13.03 13.67
C PHE A 32 -0.99 12.88 13.15
N GLY A 33 -0.86 12.23 12.02
CA GLY A 33 0.40 12.15 11.30
C GLY A 33 0.20 11.81 9.84
N GLY A 34 1.28 11.83 9.10
CA GLY A 34 1.22 11.57 7.68
C GLY A 34 2.54 11.09 7.09
N ALA A 35 2.48 10.68 5.83
CA ALA A 35 3.64 10.31 5.06
C ALA A 35 3.44 10.67 3.59
N VAL A 36 4.54 11.01 2.94
CA VAL A 36 4.61 11.10 1.48
C VAL A 36 5.71 10.18 1.00
N ALA A 37 5.44 9.41 -0.04
CA ALA A 37 6.40 8.50 -0.65
C ALA A 37 6.45 8.66 -2.16
N LEU A 38 7.64 8.50 -2.71
CA LEU A 38 7.91 8.36 -4.15
C LEU A 38 8.37 6.93 -4.39
N THR A 39 7.71 6.21 -5.29
CA THR A 39 8.05 4.83 -5.64
C THR A 39 8.24 4.69 -7.14
N SER A 40 9.11 3.77 -7.54
CA SER A 40 9.34 3.48 -8.97
C SER A 40 8.18 2.74 -9.63
N SER A 41 7.32 2.11 -8.84
CA SER A 41 6.13 1.39 -9.29
C SER A 41 5.12 1.25 -8.13
N LEU A 42 3.84 1.08 -8.42
CA LEU A 42 2.83 0.74 -7.43
C LEU A 42 2.62 -0.77 -7.41
N ILE A 43 2.99 -1.39 -6.29
CA ILE A 43 2.88 -2.84 -6.10
C ILE A 43 1.95 -3.14 -4.92
N ASP A 44 1.02 -4.05 -5.13
CA ASP A 44 0.13 -4.57 -4.11
C ASP A 44 0.25 -6.10 -4.05
N ARG A 45 0.71 -6.63 -2.91
CA ARG A 45 0.94 -8.07 -2.69
C ARG A 45 1.68 -8.75 -3.84
N GLY A 46 2.79 -8.13 -4.30
CA GLY A 46 3.60 -8.68 -5.38
C GLY A 46 3.05 -8.48 -6.80
N ILE A 47 1.83 -7.95 -6.95
CA ILE A 47 1.26 -7.58 -8.25
C ILE A 47 1.52 -6.11 -8.51
N SER A 48 2.08 -5.80 -9.67
CA SER A 48 2.25 -4.42 -10.11
C SER A 48 0.89 -3.88 -10.61
N ILE A 49 0.33 -2.91 -9.89
CA ILE A 49 -0.91 -2.23 -10.28
C ILE A 49 -0.64 -1.18 -11.35
N ALA A 50 0.54 -0.60 -11.29
CA ALA A 50 0.96 0.47 -12.18
C ALA A 50 2.43 0.24 -12.58
N PRO A 51 2.69 -0.61 -13.60
CA PRO A 51 4.04 -1.03 -13.95
C PRO A 51 4.85 0.11 -14.55
N ASN A 52 6.14 0.18 -14.15
CA ASN A 52 7.15 1.06 -14.74
C ASN A 52 6.77 2.54 -14.78
N LYS A 53 5.96 3.00 -13.82
CA LYS A 53 5.58 4.40 -13.71
C LYS A 53 5.83 4.90 -12.30
N VAL A 54 6.53 6.01 -12.22
CA VAL A 54 6.77 6.68 -10.94
C VAL A 54 5.44 7.07 -10.30
N THR A 55 5.28 6.71 -9.04
CA THR A 55 4.06 6.94 -8.26
C THR A 55 4.39 7.76 -7.03
N VAL A 56 3.65 8.83 -6.80
CA VAL A 56 3.63 9.58 -5.53
C VAL A 56 2.47 9.06 -4.70
N GLN A 57 2.74 8.70 -3.46
CA GLN A 57 1.73 8.29 -2.49
C GLN A 57 1.71 9.29 -1.34
N ALA A 58 0.51 9.69 -0.91
CA ALA A 58 0.31 10.48 0.29
C ALA A 58 -0.64 9.73 1.21
N ALA A 59 -0.30 9.66 2.49
CA ALA A 59 -1.11 9.01 3.51
C ALA A 59 -1.26 9.93 4.71
N GLY A 60 -2.42 9.85 5.36
CA GLY A 60 -2.68 10.50 6.63
C GLY A 60 -3.35 9.53 7.60
N TYR A 61 -3.10 9.71 8.88
CA TYR A 61 -3.76 8.94 9.93
C TYR A 61 -4.18 9.82 11.10
N TRP A 62 -5.19 9.37 11.80
CA TRP A 62 -5.71 9.93 13.04
C TRP A 62 -5.88 8.83 14.09
N LEU A 63 -5.49 9.14 15.33
CA LEU A 63 -5.58 8.25 16.49
C LEU A 63 -6.65 8.78 17.45
N PRO A 64 -7.96 8.51 17.22
CA PRO A 64 -9.06 9.10 17.99
C PRO A 64 -9.11 8.67 19.46
N ALA A 65 -8.55 7.51 19.78
CA ALA A 65 -8.51 6.96 21.14
C ALA A 65 -7.37 5.93 21.24
N PRO A 66 -6.92 5.58 22.45
CA PRO A 66 -5.88 4.60 22.66
C PRO A 66 -6.15 3.29 21.92
N GLY A 67 -5.20 2.89 21.08
CA GLY A 67 -5.27 1.69 20.25
C GLY A 67 -6.12 1.82 18.97
N TRP A 68 -6.90 2.88 18.78
CA TRP A 68 -7.68 3.09 17.56
C TRP A 68 -6.90 3.91 16.54
N SER A 69 -7.06 3.57 15.27
CA SER A 69 -6.48 4.31 14.15
C SER A 69 -7.45 4.41 12.99
N LEU A 70 -7.50 5.58 12.38
CA LEU A 70 -8.15 5.83 11.09
C LEU A 70 -7.07 6.30 10.13
N SER A 71 -7.01 5.74 8.95
CA SER A 71 -6.05 6.18 7.94
C SER A 71 -6.63 6.18 6.54
N THR A 72 -6.07 7.03 5.70
CA THR A 72 -6.39 7.09 4.27
C THR A 72 -5.12 7.35 3.48
N SER A 73 -5.09 6.86 2.25
CA SER A 73 -4.02 7.19 1.32
C SER A 73 -4.52 7.37 -0.10
N VAL A 74 -3.73 8.09 -0.88
CA VAL A 74 -3.93 8.29 -2.30
C VAL A 74 -2.61 8.08 -3.03
N ALA A 75 -2.66 7.41 -4.18
CA ALA A 75 -1.52 7.26 -5.08
C ALA A 75 -1.81 7.94 -6.42
N LEU A 76 -0.86 8.75 -6.88
CA LEU A 76 -0.88 9.47 -8.15
C LEU A 76 0.28 8.98 -9.02
N GLN A 77 0.09 8.91 -10.32
CA GLN A 77 1.06 8.32 -11.24
C GLN A 77 1.45 9.24 -12.38
N SER A 78 2.74 9.21 -12.76
CA SER A 78 3.24 9.89 -13.96
C SER A 78 2.68 9.26 -15.25
N PRO A 79 2.38 10.06 -16.31
CA PRO A 79 2.38 11.52 -16.35
C PRO A 79 1.07 12.18 -15.89
N ALA A 80 0.03 11.40 -15.58
CA ALA A 80 -1.31 11.90 -15.24
C ALA A 80 -1.45 12.12 -13.72
N TRP A 81 -0.71 13.07 -13.16
CA TRP A 81 -0.71 13.39 -11.73
C TRP A 81 -2.04 13.93 -11.18
N SER A 82 -3.04 14.13 -12.03
CA SER A 82 -4.38 14.60 -11.63
C SER A 82 -5.33 13.47 -11.25
N ASP A 83 -5.05 12.26 -11.70
CA ASP A 83 -5.98 11.13 -11.58
C ASP A 83 -5.42 10.10 -10.58
N PRO A 84 -6.12 9.84 -9.47
CA PRO A 84 -5.66 8.88 -8.48
C PRO A 84 -5.71 7.46 -9.04
N VAL A 85 -4.59 6.76 -9.04
CA VAL A 85 -4.50 5.35 -9.49
C VAL A 85 -4.87 4.37 -8.40
N ALA A 86 -4.73 4.77 -7.12
CA ALA A 86 -5.20 3.99 -5.98
C ALA A 86 -5.63 4.91 -4.84
N VAL A 87 -6.63 4.48 -4.10
CA VAL A 87 -7.09 5.08 -2.85
C VAL A 87 -7.28 3.99 -1.82
N THR A 88 -6.95 4.27 -0.55
CA THR A 88 -7.20 3.35 0.54
C THR A 88 -7.89 4.07 1.71
N ALA A 89 -8.70 3.34 2.45
CA ALA A 89 -9.23 3.77 3.73
C ALA A 89 -9.15 2.60 4.70
N GLN A 90 -8.77 2.88 5.95
CA GLN A 90 -8.61 1.85 6.98
C GLN A 90 -9.09 2.38 8.32
N VAL A 91 -9.78 1.52 9.05
CA VAL A 91 -9.97 1.62 10.49
C VAL A 91 -9.30 0.44 11.15
N GLY A 92 -8.58 0.69 12.23
CA GLY A 92 -7.85 -0.35 12.96
C GLY A 92 -7.95 -0.18 14.47
N ARG A 93 -7.76 -1.28 15.17
CA ARG A 93 -7.58 -1.29 16.61
C ARG A 93 -6.41 -2.20 16.96
N ALA A 94 -5.50 -1.69 17.80
CA ALA A 94 -4.33 -2.38 18.28
C ALA A 94 -4.44 -2.66 19.78
N TRP A 95 -3.90 -3.78 20.22
CA TRP A 95 -3.79 -4.19 21.61
C TRP A 95 -2.36 -4.68 21.88
N MET A 96 -1.77 -4.25 22.98
CA MET A 96 -0.57 -4.89 23.50
C MET A 96 -0.98 -6.19 24.18
N LEU A 97 -0.40 -7.31 23.76
CA LEU A 97 -0.59 -8.61 24.39
C LEU A 97 0.38 -8.78 25.55
N ASP A 98 1.62 -8.31 25.35
CA ASP A 98 2.68 -8.17 26.33
C ASP A 98 3.69 -7.08 25.90
N ASP A 99 4.82 -6.94 26.57
CA ASP A 99 5.87 -5.95 26.26
C ASP A 99 6.54 -6.16 24.88
N ARG A 100 6.28 -7.25 24.21
CA ARG A 100 6.93 -7.64 22.96
C ARG A 100 5.95 -7.86 21.81
N TRP A 101 4.73 -8.30 22.13
CA TRP A 101 3.72 -8.67 21.15
C TRP A 101 2.57 -7.68 21.13
N GLN A 102 2.23 -7.29 19.94
CA GLN A 102 1.05 -6.47 19.63
C GLN A 102 0.15 -7.25 18.67
N MET A 103 -1.14 -7.14 18.87
CA MET A 103 -2.17 -7.59 17.91
C MET A 103 -2.91 -6.38 17.36
N GLN A 104 -3.25 -6.42 16.08
CA GLN A 104 -4.07 -5.40 15.43
C GLN A 104 -5.17 -6.08 14.62
N ALA A 105 -6.41 -5.62 14.77
CA ALA A 105 -7.51 -5.91 13.85
C ALA A 105 -7.79 -4.68 13.00
N SER A 106 -8.08 -4.86 11.72
CA SER A 106 -8.42 -3.75 10.83
C SER A 106 -9.42 -4.12 9.75
N LEU A 107 -10.18 -3.11 9.33
CA LEU A 107 -11.02 -3.13 8.13
C LEU A 107 -10.42 -2.15 7.13
N LEU A 108 -10.25 -2.60 5.90
CA LEU A 108 -9.60 -1.85 4.84
C LEU A 108 -10.48 -1.84 3.59
N TYR A 109 -10.44 -0.72 2.90
CA TYR A 109 -10.96 -0.58 1.55
C TYR A 109 -9.83 -0.16 0.62
N TYR A 110 -9.72 -0.84 -0.52
CA TYR A 110 -8.82 -0.49 -1.62
C TYR A 110 -9.66 -0.20 -2.85
N GLY A 111 -9.42 0.94 -3.48
CA GLY A 111 -10.06 1.34 -4.74
C GLY A 111 -9.02 1.76 -5.76
N TYR A 112 -9.24 1.38 -7.02
CA TYR A 112 -8.40 1.70 -8.17
C TYR A 112 -9.23 2.45 -9.22
N PRO A 113 -9.49 3.77 -9.04
CA PRO A 113 -10.55 4.48 -9.77
C PRO A 113 -10.24 4.76 -11.23
N THR A 114 -8.96 4.81 -11.63
CA THR A 114 -8.55 5.37 -12.93
C THR A 114 -8.76 4.43 -14.10
N ASP A 115 -8.42 3.16 -13.96
CA ASP A 115 -8.46 2.20 -15.06
C ASP A 115 -9.52 1.11 -14.80
N ARG A 116 -10.31 0.82 -15.84
CA ARG A 116 -11.35 -0.21 -15.78
C ARG A 116 -10.79 -1.61 -15.49
N ALA A 117 -9.60 -1.92 -15.99
CA ALA A 117 -8.93 -3.20 -15.74
C ALA A 117 -8.44 -3.31 -14.28
N THR A 118 -7.94 -2.22 -13.69
CA THR A 118 -7.47 -2.21 -12.30
C THR A 118 -8.62 -2.16 -11.30
N ARG A 119 -9.81 -1.64 -11.68
CA ARG A 119 -11.00 -1.65 -10.80
C ARG A 119 -11.47 -3.05 -10.40
N THR A 120 -11.09 -4.09 -11.14
CA THR A 120 -11.38 -5.48 -10.74
C THR A 120 -10.64 -5.89 -9.46
N PHE A 121 -9.60 -5.14 -9.06
CA PHE A 121 -8.87 -5.30 -7.81
C PHE A 121 -9.42 -4.48 -6.64
N ASP A 122 -10.47 -3.64 -6.86
CA ASP A 122 -11.16 -3.00 -5.75
C ASP A 122 -11.53 -4.07 -4.74
N ARG A 123 -11.17 -3.89 -3.47
CA ARG A 123 -11.43 -4.90 -2.46
C ARG A 123 -11.79 -4.31 -1.11
N GLN A 124 -12.56 -5.08 -0.38
CA GLN A 124 -12.84 -4.92 1.03
C GLN A 124 -12.11 -6.03 1.78
N GLU A 125 -11.45 -5.69 2.86
CA GLU A 125 -10.59 -6.62 3.58
C GLU A 125 -10.77 -6.44 5.09
N ALA A 126 -10.88 -7.56 5.82
CA ALA A 126 -10.74 -7.61 7.26
C ALA A 126 -9.46 -8.39 7.58
N SER A 127 -8.62 -7.85 8.46
CA SER A 127 -7.33 -8.44 8.79
C SER A 127 -7.05 -8.50 10.29
N LEU A 128 -6.26 -9.51 10.68
CA LEU A 128 -5.62 -9.63 11.97
C LEU A 128 -4.12 -9.72 11.75
N ALA A 129 -3.37 -8.92 12.48
CA ALA A 129 -1.92 -8.92 12.44
C ALA A 129 -1.35 -9.10 13.86
N TRP A 130 -0.29 -9.88 13.99
CA TRP A 130 0.51 -10.07 15.20
C TRP A 130 1.92 -9.60 14.92
N SER A 131 2.39 -8.64 15.67
CA SER A 131 3.72 -8.06 15.52
C SER A 131 4.56 -8.34 16.76
N TYR A 132 5.75 -8.91 16.53
CA TYR A 132 6.78 -9.07 17.56
C TYR A 132 7.74 -7.90 17.44
N ARG A 133 7.58 -6.89 18.30
CA ARG A 133 8.28 -5.62 18.21
C ARG A 133 8.18 -5.07 16.77
N ASP A 134 9.22 -4.44 16.26
CA ASP A 134 9.31 -4.01 14.85
C ASP A 134 10.03 -5.02 13.95
N LEU A 135 10.26 -6.24 14.46
CA LEU A 135 11.10 -7.25 13.80
C LEU A 135 10.32 -8.19 12.91
N LEU A 136 9.15 -8.62 13.34
CA LEU A 136 8.39 -9.66 12.66
C LEU A 136 6.89 -9.36 12.76
N THR A 137 6.19 -9.49 11.66
CA THR A 137 4.73 -9.38 11.61
C THR A 137 4.14 -10.53 10.82
N PHE A 138 3.14 -11.20 11.39
CA PHE A 138 2.26 -12.15 10.71
C PHE A 138 0.91 -11.50 10.52
N SER A 139 0.31 -11.64 9.35
CA SER A 139 -1.06 -11.21 9.13
C SER A 139 -1.88 -12.26 8.41
N LEU A 140 -3.14 -12.36 8.83
CA LEU A 140 -4.17 -13.17 8.22
C LEU A 140 -5.29 -12.22 7.82
N SER A 141 -5.73 -12.28 6.57
CA SER A 141 -6.82 -11.46 6.11
C SER A 141 -7.85 -12.24 5.32
N THR A 142 -9.08 -11.78 5.39
CA THR A 142 -10.16 -12.21 4.52
C THR A 142 -10.64 -11.01 3.70
N PHE A 143 -10.87 -11.24 2.41
CA PHE A 143 -11.21 -10.14 1.49
C PHE A 143 -12.11 -10.63 0.36
N ASN A 144 -12.84 -9.68 -0.23
CA ASN A 144 -13.60 -9.90 -1.45
C ASN A 144 -13.30 -8.81 -2.48
N PHE A 145 -13.68 -9.09 -3.72
CA PHE A 145 -13.59 -8.16 -4.85
C PHE A 145 -15.01 -7.76 -5.26
N PRO A 146 -15.58 -6.66 -4.73
CA PRO A 146 -16.99 -6.32 -4.91
C PRO A 146 -17.40 -6.07 -6.36
N ARG A 147 -16.45 -5.86 -7.26
CA ARG A 147 -16.70 -5.66 -8.71
C ARG A 147 -16.47 -6.90 -9.56
N ALA A 148 -16.09 -8.02 -8.96
CA ALA A 148 -15.99 -9.28 -9.69
C ALA A 148 -17.36 -9.97 -9.79
N ASP A 149 -17.67 -10.60 -10.94
CA ASP A 149 -18.97 -11.25 -11.21
C ASP A 149 -19.35 -12.31 -10.15
N ARG A 150 -18.35 -12.95 -9.55
CA ARG A 150 -18.50 -13.83 -8.40
C ARG A 150 -17.43 -13.43 -7.38
N SER A 151 -17.86 -12.84 -6.29
CA SER A 151 -16.98 -12.33 -5.25
C SER A 151 -17.06 -13.17 -3.96
N PRO A 152 -16.52 -14.40 -3.96
CA PRO A 152 -16.38 -15.14 -2.73
C PRO A 152 -15.38 -14.44 -1.82
N TRP A 153 -15.54 -14.62 -0.50
CA TRP A 153 -14.50 -14.27 0.44
C TRP A 153 -13.27 -15.15 0.23
N ASN A 154 -12.14 -14.52 0.13
CA ASN A 154 -10.84 -15.13 -0.07
C ASN A 154 -9.98 -14.91 1.18
N VAL A 155 -8.98 -15.77 1.36
CA VAL A 155 -8.03 -15.64 2.46
C VAL A 155 -6.65 -15.33 1.90
N ALA A 156 -5.94 -14.41 2.55
CA ALA A 156 -4.53 -14.14 2.33
C ALA A 156 -3.76 -14.25 3.64
N PHE A 157 -2.50 -14.59 3.49
CA PHE A 157 -1.54 -14.70 4.57
C PHE A 157 -0.26 -13.96 4.18
N ASP A 158 0.26 -13.17 5.10
CA ASP A 158 1.47 -12.37 4.91
C ASP A 158 2.41 -12.53 6.11
N VAL A 159 3.70 -12.60 5.84
CA VAL A 159 4.78 -12.53 6.83
C VAL A 159 5.76 -11.47 6.39
N THR A 160 6.12 -10.56 7.29
CA THR A 160 7.19 -9.59 7.04
C THR A 160 8.19 -9.60 8.18
N ALA A 161 9.46 -9.43 7.86
CA ALA A 161 10.53 -9.31 8.83
C ALA A 161 11.46 -8.14 8.47
N ASN A 162 11.88 -7.40 9.51
CA ASN A 162 12.89 -6.35 9.41
C ASN A 162 14.04 -6.73 10.33
N VAL A 163 15.13 -7.22 9.75
CA VAL A 163 16.32 -7.63 10.51
C VAL A 163 17.30 -6.47 10.56
N PRO A 164 17.53 -5.87 11.74
CA PRO A 164 18.51 -4.79 11.86
C PRO A 164 19.90 -5.31 11.52
N LEU A 165 20.62 -4.59 10.65
CA LEU A 165 21.98 -4.95 10.26
C LEU A 165 22.99 -4.06 11.00
N ARG A 166 23.01 -2.78 10.68
CA ARG A 166 23.92 -1.81 11.30
C ARG A 166 23.38 -0.39 11.17
N ASN A 167 23.51 0.40 12.23
CA ASN A 167 23.00 1.76 12.30
C ASN A 167 21.52 1.79 11.89
N ASP A 168 21.13 2.68 11.00
CA ASP A 168 19.76 2.88 10.54
C ASP A 168 19.35 1.92 9.40
N VAL A 169 20.16 0.88 9.10
CA VAL A 169 19.94 -0.06 7.99
C VAL A 169 19.39 -1.39 8.49
N SER A 170 18.36 -1.90 7.81
CA SER A 170 17.77 -3.21 8.06
C SER A 170 17.57 -3.98 6.75
N LEU A 171 17.63 -5.31 6.84
CA LEU A 171 17.18 -6.22 5.79
C LEU A 171 15.65 -6.35 5.91
N SER A 172 14.94 -6.04 4.84
CA SER A 172 13.49 -6.20 4.72
C SER A 172 13.19 -7.49 3.97
N LEU A 173 12.41 -8.37 4.60
CA LEU A 173 11.96 -9.63 4.02
C LEU A 173 10.44 -9.68 4.07
N GLY A 174 9.83 -10.30 3.07
CA GLY A 174 8.39 -10.54 3.07
C GLY A 174 8.04 -11.75 2.23
N ALA A 175 6.98 -12.44 2.62
CA ALA A 175 6.38 -13.52 1.86
C ALA A 175 4.88 -13.57 2.13
N GLY A 176 4.11 -14.01 1.15
CA GLY A 176 2.68 -14.13 1.31
C GLY A 176 2.02 -15.01 0.25
N SER A 177 0.73 -15.25 0.46
CA SER A 177 -0.13 -15.92 -0.48
C SER A 177 -1.47 -15.21 -0.55
N SER A 178 -1.94 -14.95 -1.77
CA SER A 178 -3.19 -14.25 -2.01
C SER A 178 -3.91 -14.81 -3.24
N ARG A 179 -5.02 -14.19 -3.61
CA ARG A 179 -5.77 -14.50 -4.83
C ARG A 179 -5.93 -13.26 -5.69
N PHE A 180 -5.97 -13.46 -7.01
CA PHE A 180 -6.39 -12.44 -7.97
C PHE A 180 -7.79 -12.74 -8.49
N PRO A 181 -8.62 -11.73 -8.82
CA PRO A 181 -9.97 -11.93 -9.37
C PRO A 181 -9.90 -12.50 -10.79
N ALA A 182 -10.99 -13.14 -11.22
CA ALA A 182 -11.18 -13.50 -12.62
C ALA A 182 -11.20 -12.21 -13.48
N MET A 183 -10.83 -12.34 -14.74
CA MET A 183 -10.70 -11.23 -15.71
C MET A 183 -9.60 -10.20 -15.40
N ALA A 184 -8.88 -10.38 -14.29
CA ALA A 184 -7.69 -9.58 -14.03
C ALA A 184 -6.64 -9.84 -15.11
N TYR A 185 -6.22 -8.79 -15.80
CA TYR A 185 -5.18 -8.87 -16.85
C TYR A 185 -5.40 -9.98 -17.90
N GLY A 186 -6.64 -10.22 -18.27
CA GLY A 186 -6.99 -11.26 -19.27
C GLY A 186 -7.02 -12.69 -18.72
N ALA A 187 -6.88 -12.89 -17.42
CA ALA A 187 -7.05 -14.20 -16.81
C ALA A 187 -8.51 -14.64 -16.88
N ALA A 188 -8.78 -15.77 -17.50
CA ALA A 188 -10.15 -16.30 -17.63
C ALA A 188 -10.74 -16.80 -16.29
N ARG A 189 -9.89 -17.03 -15.28
CA ARG A 189 -10.28 -17.56 -13.97
C ARG A 189 -9.49 -16.88 -12.84
N SER A 190 -10.11 -16.76 -11.66
CA SER A 190 -9.39 -16.38 -10.45
C SER A 190 -8.34 -17.44 -10.09
N GLY A 191 -7.23 -17.03 -9.51
CA GLY A 191 -6.16 -17.94 -9.14
C GLY A 191 -5.50 -17.55 -7.82
N ARG A 192 -4.87 -18.54 -7.16
CA ARG A 192 -4.00 -18.33 -6.01
C ARG A 192 -2.57 -18.12 -6.52
N TYR A 193 -1.84 -17.26 -5.87
CA TYR A 193 -0.43 -17.01 -6.13
C TYR A 193 0.33 -16.80 -4.83
N GLN A 194 1.64 -16.94 -4.91
CA GLN A 194 2.58 -16.62 -3.85
C GLN A 194 3.45 -15.46 -4.27
N TYR A 195 3.88 -14.68 -3.32
CA TYR A 195 4.80 -13.57 -3.55
C TYR A 195 5.81 -13.47 -2.41
N GLY A 196 6.91 -12.83 -2.71
CA GLY A 196 7.97 -12.55 -1.76
C GLY A 196 8.65 -11.23 -2.09
N GLN A 197 9.37 -10.72 -1.12
CA GLN A 197 10.21 -9.54 -1.29
C GLN A 197 11.46 -9.67 -0.44
N VAL A 198 12.55 -9.15 -0.95
CA VAL A 198 13.82 -9.01 -0.23
C VAL A 198 14.44 -7.67 -0.60
N GLY A 199 14.92 -6.93 0.39
CA GLY A 199 15.50 -5.62 0.15
C GLY A 199 16.22 -5.02 1.34
N LEU A 200 16.78 -3.86 1.12
CA LEU A 200 17.41 -3.05 2.15
C LEU A 200 16.55 -1.83 2.44
N LYS A 201 16.44 -1.50 3.70
CA LYS A 201 15.72 -0.35 4.22
C LYS A 201 16.64 0.47 5.12
N TRP A 202 16.72 1.76 4.86
CA TRP A 202 17.40 2.74 5.70
C TRP A 202 16.37 3.73 6.26
N ASN A 203 16.42 3.97 7.58
CA ASN A 203 15.52 4.88 8.27
C ASN A 203 16.31 5.87 9.12
N ARG A 204 16.12 7.18 8.91
CA ARG A 204 16.74 8.20 9.74
C ARG A 204 15.97 9.51 9.70
N GLY A 205 15.65 10.08 10.88
CA GLY A 205 15.05 11.40 10.99
C GLY A 205 13.73 11.57 10.22
N GLY A 206 12.86 10.55 10.23
CA GLY A 206 11.60 10.55 9.49
C GLY A 206 11.74 10.22 7.99
N TRP A 207 12.97 10.05 7.48
CA TRP A 207 13.21 9.57 6.12
C TRP A 207 13.33 8.05 6.07
N THR A 208 12.76 7.46 5.04
CA THR A 208 12.91 6.05 4.69
C THR A 208 13.38 5.94 3.24
N LEU A 209 14.48 5.23 3.03
CA LEU A 209 14.92 4.79 1.69
C LEU A 209 14.80 3.26 1.66
N LYS A 210 14.24 2.72 0.58
CA LYS A 210 14.03 1.28 0.43
C LYS A 210 14.34 0.85 -1.00
N ALA A 211 15.08 -0.25 -1.14
CA ALA A 211 15.33 -0.90 -2.42
C ALA A 211 15.00 -2.39 -2.26
N GLU A 212 14.04 -2.89 -3.01
CA GLU A 212 13.52 -4.24 -2.87
C GLU A 212 13.43 -4.96 -4.20
N ARG A 213 13.64 -6.26 -4.16
CA ARG A 213 13.31 -7.20 -5.24
C ARG A 213 11.99 -7.86 -4.91
N ILE A 214 11.04 -7.77 -5.84
CA ILE A 214 9.73 -8.44 -5.71
C ILE A 214 9.76 -9.73 -6.51
N LEU A 215 9.24 -10.80 -5.90
CA LEU A 215 9.17 -12.15 -6.45
C LEU A 215 7.70 -12.58 -6.48
N THR A 216 7.23 -13.17 -7.57
CA THR A 216 5.88 -13.74 -7.65
C THR A 216 5.92 -15.12 -8.31
N SER A 217 5.02 -16.01 -7.91
CA SER A 217 4.90 -17.32 -8.55
C SER A 217 4.45 -17.19 -10.00
N GLY A 218 4.89 -18.14 -10.87
CA GLY A 218 4.67 -18.10 -12.31
C GLY A 218 3.21 -18.10 -12.80
N ASN A 219 2.25 -18.38 -11.92
CA ASN A 219 0.82 -18.39 -12.23
C ASN A 219 0.14 -17.02 -12.03
N THR A 220 0.90 -15.98 -11.70
CA THR A 220 0.36 -14.64 -11.49
C THR A 220 0.00 -14.01 -12.84
N PRO A 221 -1.16 -13.36 -13.00
CA PRO A 221 -1.48 -12.61 -14.20
C PRO A 221 -0.41 -11.54 -14.40
N ARG A 222 0.26 -11.59 -15.54
CA ARG A 222 1.30 -10.62 -15.87
C ARG A 222 0.63 -9.38 -16.45
N MET A 223 0.81 -8.24 -15.80
CA MET A 223 0.56 -6.97 -16.47
C MET A 223 1.53 -6.83 -17.64
N GLN A 224 1.08 -6.17 -18.71
CA GLN A 224 1.83 -5.94 -19.96
C GLN A 224 3.22 -5.33 -19.67
N GLY A 225 4.22 -6.15 -19.71
CA GLY A 225 5.62 -5.83 -19.48
C GLY A 225 6.35 -7.15 -19.36
N GLY A 226 6.72 -7.77 -20.46
CA GLY A 226 7.56 -8.92 -20.69
C GLY A 226 7.63 -10.09 -19.69
N PRO A 227 7.88 -11.30 -20.14
CA PRO A 227 8.10 -12.44 -19.27
C PRO A 227 9.48 -12.30 -18.61
N GLY A 228 9.50 -12.17 -17.31
CA GLY A 228 10.74 -12.36 -16.54
C GLY A 228 11.22 -11.19 -15.69
N ASP A 229 10.71 -9.99 -15.87
CA ASP A 229 11.18 -8.84 -15.09
C ASP A 229 10.54 -8.84 -13.70
N MET A 230 11.25 -9.44 -12.75
CA MET A 230 10.98 -9.24 -11.34
C MET A 230 11.35 -7.78 -11.02
N PRO A 231 10.39 -6.89 -10.73
CA PRO A 231 10.68 -5.49 -10.62
C PRO A 231 11.56 -5.20 -9.40
N TRP A 232 12.58 -4.39 -9.60
CA TRP A 232 13.19 -3.65 -8.51
C TRP A 232 12.26 -2.51 -8.13
N LEU A 233 11.96 -2.41 -6.84
CA LEU A 233 11.17 -1.34 -6.28
C LEU A 233 12.07 -0.41 -5.49
N GLY A 234 12.20 0.82 -5.94
CA GLY A 234 12.83 1.91 -5.21
C GLY A 234 11.77 2.77 -4.53
N THR A 235 11.94 3.08 -3.24
CA THR A 235 11.04 3.96 -2.49
C THR A 235 11.84 4.98 -1.71
N VAL A 236 11.40 6.24 -1.76
CA VAL A 236 11.83 7.32 -0.88
C VAL A 236 10.58 7.84 -0.18
N ALA A 237 10.57 7.84 1.16
CA ALA A 237 9.43 8.31 1.93
C ALA A 237 9.86 9.26 3.04
N ARG A 238 8.93 10.15 3.41
CA ARG A 238 9.03 11.06 4.56
C ARG A 238 7.79 10.94 5.42
N THR A 239 7.98 10.72 6.72
CA THR A 239 6.94 10.78 7.76
C THR A 239 7.03 12.09 8.55
N PHE A 240 5.90 12.60 9.04
CA PHE A 240 5.77 13.83 9.82
C PHE A 240 4.53 13.78 10.72
#